data_cf8c312b4b591a2e3bf3669e8a630b02
#
_entry.id   cf8c312b4b591a2e3bf3669e8a630b02
#
_cell.length_a   1.000
_cell.length_b   1.000
_cell.length_c   1.000
_cell.angle_alpha   90.00
_cell.angle_beta   90.00
_cell.angle_gamma   90.00
#
_symmetry.space_group_name_H-M   'P 1'
#
loop_
_entity.id
_entity.type
_entity.pdbx_description
1 polymer ?
#
loop_
_entity_poly.entity_id
_entity_poly.type
_entity_poly.pdbx_seq_one_letter_code
_entity_poly.pdbx_strand_id
1 'polypeptide(L)'
;MKYFFHFLSFFVSYNSSVFAQSPLLPFNRDLYSLVERYEIKNGNFDDSFHTGTKPYQRKEVAQFLQKLNKEGNNISSKDEFNINYLLQDNWEYVSDSLAASKRSLGKHLYKRPSDFYYNNDEVFDVHVNPVLYVQGGVESSIDRIPFRNTRGIAIHGSIDKKVGFYTMLATTDLAFPSWVDAYVKGHGAIPGQGFWKRYGDEGYNFFSARGHVSFAATKHIQVQMGHDSHFIGEGLRSLVLSDFSNPFMFLRINTKIGKVDFTNLWGQMTADILTSRGVPTDGRYPQKWFSLHRLGINLGKKINVGVFESVMASQADWNYFNPVIFYRWVEHQLGTPDKVMLGTDVKWHPVSGMQVYGQFVLDEFVFNEFFSISGDGSSRNKHGVQLGYKYIDIAGINNLDLQMEYNQARPFTFQEKFDYQSYTNYRIPLTHPRGANFREVLSVLRFQPLPRLTLVGTLMYQMYGADPTEEDNFGGDILKNRRQTSTGLYGNFIGQGNKNKVSMATLQAHFMLRHNLYIDLSQTFRQDQSDGDISSKTSYGQLALRLNMGRFDQHF
;
A
#
# COMPACT_ATOMS: atom_id res chain seq x y z
N MET A 1 -16.83 -22.67 -17.49
CA MET A 1 -16.78 -23.19 -16.10
C MET A 1 -16.34 -24.67 -15.99
N LYS A 2 -16.78 -25.59 -16.86
CA LYS A 2 -16.35 -27.02 -16.80
C LYS A 2 -14.84 -27.25 -17.04
N TYR A 3 -14.18 -26.46 -17.84
CA TYR A 3 -12.75 -26.63 -18.14
C TYR A 3 -11.78 -26.04 -17.09
N PHE A 4 -12.26 -25.16 -16.23
CA PHE A 4 -11.46 -24.58 -15.13
C PHE A 4 -11.22 -25.59 -14.00
N PHE A 5 -12.19 -26.47 -13.74
CA PHE A 5 -12.05 -27.55 -12.74
C PHE A 5 -11.07 -28.65 -13.19
N HIS A 6 -10.94 -28.91 -14.49
CA HIS A 6 -9.99 -29.91 -14.99
C HIS A 6 -8.55 -29.42 -14.97
N PHE A 7 -8.30 -28.10 -15.04
CA PHE A 7 -6.98 -27.54 -14.90
C PHE A 7 -6.46 -27.59 -13.46
N LEU A 8 -7.35 -27.45 -12.49
CA LEU A 8 -7.03 -27.56 -11.06
C LEU A 8 -6.75 -29.03 -10.63
N SER A 9 -7.41 -30.01 -11.26
CA SER A 9 -7.23 -31.43 -10.92
C SER A 9 -5.91 -32.04 -11.45
N PHE A 10 -5.28 -31.43 -12.45
CA PHE A 10 -4.02 -31.94 -13.00
C PHE A 10 -2.79 -31.60 -12.12
N PHE A 11 -2.89 -30.61 -11.21
CA PHE A 11 -1.80 -30.23 -10.31
C PHE A 11 -1.69 -31.05 -9.02
N VAL A 12 -2.64 -31.91 -8.71
CA VAL A 12 -2.71 -32.62 -7.42
C VAL A 12 -1.98 -33.97 -7.38
N SER A 13 -1.41 -34.44 -8.50
CA SER A 13 -0.89 -35.81 -8.59
C SER A 13 0.64 -35.96 -8.60
N TYR A 14 1.43 -34.93 -8.28
CA TYR A 14 2.88 -35.06 -8.17
C TYR A 14 3.31 -35.11 -6.70
N ASN A 15 3.94 -36.22 -6.29
CA ASN A 15 4.69 -36.33 -5.04
C ASN A 15 5.92 -35.40 -5.07
N SER A 16 5.71 -34.09 -5.05
CA SER A 16 6.77 -33.11 -4.87
C SER A 16 6.98 -32.87 -3.39
N SER A 17 8.21 -32.80 -2.96
CA SER A 17 8.62 -32.34 -1.64
C SER A 17 7.84 -31.08 -1.28
N VAL A 18 6.95 -31.21 -0.29
CA VAL A 18 6.02 -30.17 0.11
C VAL A 18 6.78 -29.03 0.75
N PHE A 19 6.83 -27.88 0.08
CA PHE A 19 7.35 -26.66 0.67
C PHE A 19 6.27 -26.05 1.56
N ALA A 20 6.55 -25.89 2.85
CA ALA A 20 5.65 -25.27 3.80
C ALA A 20 5.27 -23.85 3.32
N GLN A 21 3.99 -23.61 3.11
CA GLN A 21 3.44 -22.34 2.64
C GLN A 21 3.07 -21.45 3.82
N SER A 22 3.10 -20.15 3.60
CA SER A 22 2.80 -19.11 4.58
C SER A 22 1.79 -18.11 4.03
N PRO A 23 0.80 -17.68 4.82
CA PRO A 23 -0.01 -16.52 4.48
C PRO A 23 0.83 -15.24 4.47
N LEU A 24 0.28 -14.17 3.90
CA LEU A 24 0.91 -12.87 3.86
C LEU A 24 0.73 -12.13 5.19
N LEU A 25 1.65 -11.21 5.50
CA LEU A 25 1.46 -10.22 6.56
C LEU A 25 0.33 -9.27 6.17
N PRO A 26 -0.62 -8.98 7.07
CA PRO A 26 -1.64 -7.97 6.80
C PRO A 26 -0.99 -6.59 6.61
N PHE A 27 -1.63 -5.72 5.83
CA PHE A 27 -1.15 -4.35 5.67
C PHE A 27 -1.21 -3.60 6.99
N ASN A 28 -0.02 -3.37 7.57
CA ASN A 28 0.19 -2.58 8.77
C ASN A 28 1.53 -1.84 8.61
N ARG A 29 1.47 -0.54 8.41
CA ARG A 29 2.65 0.30 8.16
C ARG A 29 3.70 0.21 9.26
N ASP A 30 3.28 0.00 10.51
CA ASP A 30 4.22 -0.14 11.63
C ASP A 30 5.06 -1.41 11.52
N LEU A 31 4.42 -2.56 11.18
CA LEU A 31 5.13 -3.82 10.96
C LEU A 31 6.10 -3.72 9.78
N TYR A 32 5.65 -3.16 8.66
CA TYR A 32 6.50 -3.02 7.47
C TYR A 32 7.68 -2.11 7.73
N SER A 33 7.48 -0.98 8.41
CA SER A 33 8.58 -0.07 8.75
C SER A 33 9.63 -0.71 9.67
N LEU A 34 9.21 -1.58 10.59
CA LEU A 34 10.14 -2.35 11.43
C LEU A 34 10.93 -3.38 10.62
N VAL A 35 10.29 -4.12 9.71
CA VAL A 35 10.98 -5.09 8.85
C VAL A 35 12.00 -4.38 7.96
N GLU A 36 11.61 -3.30 7.30
CA GLU A 36 12.49 -2.49 6.46
C GLU A 36 13.65 -1.87 7.26
N ARG A 37 13.37 -1.40 8.50
CA ARG A 37 14.41 -0.90 9.41
C ARG A 37 15.54 -1.90 9.57
N TYR A 38 15.23 -3.19 9.77
CA TYR A 38 16.25 -4.23 9.97
C TYR A 38 16.97 -4.60 8.70
N GLU A 39 16.34 -4.55 7.53
CA GLU A 39 17.03 -4.68 6.24
C GLU A 39 18.06 -3.55 6.05
N ILE A 40 17.67 -2.30 6.31
CA ILE A 40 18.53 -1.12 6.19
C ILE A 40 19.66 -1.15 7.23
N LYS A 41 19.35 -1.53 8.47
CA LYS A 41 20.35 -1.65 9.54
C LYS A 41 21.39 -2.71 9.21
N ASN A 42 21.01 -3.83 8.60
CA ASN A 42 21.91 -4.85 8.09
C ASN A 42 22.81 -4.32 6.95
N GLY A 43 22.28 -3.40 6.13
CA GLY A 43 23.01 -2.73 5.06
C GLY A 43 23.33 -3.58 3.84
N ASN A 44 22.95 -4.87 3.84
CA ASN A 44 23.09 -5.79 2.74
C ASN A 44 21.76 -6.49 2.46
N PHE A 45 21.44 -6.67 1.19
CA PHE A 45 20.27 -7.45 0.79
C PHE A 45 20.47 -8.93 1.07
N ASP A 46 19.38 -9.57 1.46
CA ASP A 46 19.29 -11.03 1.54
C ASP A 46 18.58 -11.54 0.29
N ASP A 47 19.25 -12.36 -0.51
CA ASP A 47 18.70 -12.91 -1.74
C ASP A 47 17.52 -13.89 -1.51
N SER A 48 17.24 -14.24 -0.24
CA SER A 48 16.06 -15.02 0.13
C SER A 48 14.85 -14.14 0.52
N PHE A 49 15.05 -12.82 0.73
CA PHE A 49 14.02 -11.89 1.16
C PHE A 49 14.07 -10.58 0.37
N HIS A 50 13.04 -10.34 -0.45
CA HIS A 50 12.92 -9.16 -1.30
C HIS A 50 11.77 -8.27 -0.81
N THR A 51 12.02 -6.98 -0.61
CA THR A 51 11.07 -6.03 -0.02
C THR A 51 10.40 -5.09 -1.03
N GLY A 52 10.76 -5.14 -2.31
CA GLY A 52 10.25 -4.23 -3.34
C GLY A 52 8.75 -4.35 -3.64
N THR A 53 8.10 -5.45 -3.24
CA THR A 53 6.66 -5.69 -3.39
C THR A 53 6.03 -6.16 -2.08
N LYS A 54 4.93 -5.52 -1.66
CA LYS A 54 4.17 -5.85 -0.46
C LYS A 54 2.79 -6.40 -0.84
N PRO A 55 2.16 -7.24 -0.02
CA PRO A 55 2.55 -7.73 1.30
C PRO A 55 3.64 -8.82 1.26
N TYR A 56 4.40 -8.91 2.37
CA TYR A 56 5.45 -9.92 2.58
C TYR A 56 4.87 -11.24 3.10
N GLN A 57 5.60 -12.33 2.92
CA GLN A 57 5.26 -13.61 3.52
C GLN A 57 5.72 -13.69 4.96
N ARG A 58 4.87 -14.19 5.87
CA ARG A 58 5.18 -14.38 7.28
C ARG A 58 6.43 -15.23 7.48
N LYS A 59 6.54 -16.33 6.75
CA LYS A 59 7.69 -17.25 6.81
C LYS A 59 8.99 -16.57 6.43
N GLU A 60 9.01 -15.81 5.34
CA GLU A 60 10.22 -15.10 4.89
C GLU A 60 10.67 -14.05 5.90
N VAL A 61 9.72 -13.29 6.47
CA VAL A 61 10.01 -12.32 7.52
C VAL A 61 10.58 -12.99 8.76
N ALA A 62 9.98 -14.12 9.22
CA ALA A 62 10.49 -14.86 10.38
C ALA A 62 11.92 -15.38 10.14
N GLN A 63 12.19 -15.96 8.97
CA GLN A 63 13.52 -16.48 8.62
C GLN A 63 14.57 -15.37 8.55
N PHE A 64 14.23 -14.25 7.91
CA PHE A 64 15.09 -13.07 7.84
C PHE A 64 15.46 -12.55 9.23
N LEU A 65 14.48 -12.38 10.12
CA LEU A 65 14.70 -11.89 11.48
C LEU A 65 15.48 -12.88 12.36
N GLN A 66 15.23 -14.19 12.21
CA GLN A 66 16.03 -15.21 12.92
C GLN A 66 17.50 -15.20 12.50
N LYS A 67 17.77 -15.01 11.20
CA LYS A 67 19.14 -14.89 10.69
C LYS A 67 19.84 -13.67 11.30
N LEU A 68 19.19 -12.51 11.28
CA LEU A 68 19.73 -11.27 11.88
C LEU A 68 20.04 -11.44 13.37
N ASN A 69 19.13 -12.07 14.11
CA ASN A 69 19.31 -12.28 15.55
C ASN A 69 20.50 -13.19 15.88
N LYS A 70 20.82 -14.16 15.01
CA LYS A 70 21.97 -15.05 15.14
C LYS A 70 23.30 -14.39 14.76
N GLU A 71 23.28 -13.48 13.79
CA GLU A 71 24.48 -12.78 13.34
C GLU A 71 24.98 -11.71 14.31
N GLY A 72 24.17 -11.29 15.30
CA GLY A 72 24.54 -10.50 16.46
C GLY A 72 25.02 -9.06 16.19
N ASN A 73 24.81 -8.53 15.00
CA ASN A 73 25.35 -7.26 14.57
C ASN A 73 24.58 -6.07 15.17
N ASN A 74 25.19 -5.42 16.17
CA ASN A 74 24.82 -4.08 16.67
C ASN A 74 23.33 -3.91 17.07
N ILE A 75 22.76 -4.92 17.75
CA ILE A 75 21.35 -4.96 18.17
C ILE A 75 21.22 -4.32 19.56
N SER A 76 20.43 -3.26 19.66
CA SER A 76 20.07 -2.63 20.95
C SER A 76 19.00 -3.48 21.67
N SER A 77 18.81 -3.25 22.98
CA SER A 77 17.72 -3.90 23.74
C SER A 77 16.32 -3.60 23.17
N LYS A 78 16.13 -2.45 22.54
CA LYS A 78 14.88 -2.08 21.86
C LYS A 78 14.73 -2.84 20.53
N ASP A 79 15.83 -3.04 19.80
CA ASP A 79 15.81 -3.88 18.59
C ASP A 79 15.48 -5.33 18.94
N GLU A 80 16.06 -5.86 20.01
CA GLU A 80 15.73 -7.19 20.51
C GLU A 80 14.24 -7.32 20.86
N PHE A 81 13.68 -6.32 21.54
CA PHE A 81 12.23 -6.26 21.81
C PHE A 81 11.41 -6.28 20.51
N ASN A 82 11.78 -5.47 19.52
CA ASN A 82 11.08 -5.38 18.25
C ASN A 82 11.20 -6.66 17.40
N ILE A 83 12.39 -7.26 17.35
CA ILE A 83 12.60 -8.54 16.67
C ILE A 83 11.78 -9.64 17.34
N ASN A 84 11.80 -9.72 18.67
CA ASN A 84 10.97 -10.66 19.42
C ASN A 84 9.47 -10.42 19.21
N TYR A 85 9.03 -9.16 19.12
CA TYR A 85 7.65 -8.82 18.80
C TYR A 85 7.23 -9.36 17.42
N LEU A 86 8.06 -9.13 16.39
CA LEU A 86 7.79 -9.64 15.03
C LEU A 86 7.87 -11.17 14.95
N LEU A 87 8.79 -11.79 15.66
CA LEU A 87 8.90 -13.25 15.73
C LEU A 87 7.71 -13.88 16.47
N GLN A 88 7.18 -13.22 17.52
CA GLN A 88 5.96 -13.67 18.19
C GLN A 88 4.73 -13.64 17.27
N ASP A 89 4.62 -12.65 16.37
CA ASP A 89 3.54 -12.59 15.38
C ASP A 89 3.64 -13.70 14.31
N ASN A 90 4.81 -14.33 14.18
CA ASN A 90 5.11 -15.32 13.14
C ASN A 90 5.72 -16.60 13.76
N TRP A 91 5.33 -16.92 15.01
CA TRP A 91 5.98 -17.97 15.81
C TRP A 91 5.87 -19.36 15.17
N GLU A 92 4.86 -19.63 14.37
CA GLU A 92 4.66 -20.88 13.63
C GLU A 92 5.78 -21.19 12.63
N TYR A 93 6.56 -20.16 12.23
CA TYR A 93 7.70 -20.27 11.31
C TYR A 93 9.05 -20.14 12.01
N VAL A 94 9.06 -20.07 13.33
CA VAL A 94 10.29 -19.89 14.10
C VAL A 94 10.79 -21.24 14.61
N SER A 95 12.07 -21.54 14.36
CA SER A 95 12.70 -22.82 14.76
C SER A 95 12.95 -22.93 16.26
N ASP A 96 13.10 -21.78 16.94
CA ASP A 96 13.45 -21.71 18.35
C ASP A 96 12.19 -21.54 19.20
N SER A 97 12.17 -22.11 20.41
CA SER A 97 11.03 -21.98 21.30
C SER A 97 10.87 -20.55 21.81
N LEU A 98 9.87 -19.84 21.32
CA LEU A 98 9.48 -18.53 21.83
C LEU A 98 8.69 -18.67 23.15
N ALA A 99 8.86 -17.72 24.06
CA ALA A 99 8.22 -17.73 25.35
C ALA A 99 6.69 -17.72 25.24
N ALA A 100 6.04 -18.67 25.89
CA ALA A 100 4.60 -18.68 26.08
C ALA A 100 4.14 -17.50 26.93
N SER A 101 2.89 -17.12 26.85
CA SER A 101 2.33 -16.04 27.67
C SER A 101 2.39 -16.40 29.16
N LYS A 102 2.97 -15.53 29.99
CA LYS A 102 2.99 -15.68 31.45
C LYS A 102 1.60 -15.55 32.11
N ARG A 103 0.64 -14.97 31.40
CA ARG A 103 -0.73 -14.73 31.87
C ARG A 103 -1.71 -15.02 30.74
N SER A 104 -2.04 -16.30 30.54
CA SER A 104 -3.16 -16.69 29.66
C SER A 104 -4.49 -16.27 30.28
N LEU A 105 -5.45 -15.88 29.45
CA LEU A 105 -6.81 -15.55 29.88
C LEU A 105 -7.63 -16.84 29.92
N GLY A 106 -8.03 -17.24 31.13
CA GLY A 106 -8.65 -18.56 31.25
C GLY A 106 -7.78 -19.66 30.67
N LYS A 107 -7.72 -20.82 30.86
CA LYS A 107 -6.74 -21.85 30.41
C LYS A 107 -6.54 -21.95 28.88
N HIS A 108 -7.34 -21.27 28.07
CA HIS A 108 -7.44 -21.50 26.60
C HIS A 108 -7.11 -20.30 25.73
N LEU A 109 -7.24 -19.07 26.24
CA LEU A 109 -7.08 -17.85 25.45
C LEU A 109 -5.74 -17.17 25.74
N TYR A 110 -5.13 -16.55 24.75
CA TYR A 110 -3.82 -15.88 24.84
C TYR A 110 -2.72 -16.75 25.46
N LYS A 111 -2.68 -18.04 25.10
CA LYS A 111 -1.55 -18.90 25.44
C LYS A 111 -0.24 -18.41 24.79
N ARG A 112 -0.34 -17.80 23.61
CA ARG A 112 0.69 -17.01 22.94
C ARG A 112 0.31 -15.53 23.00
N PRO A 113 1.28 -14.62 23.16
CA PRO A 113 0.99 -13.19 23.22
C PRO A 113 0.28 -12.64 21.97
N SER A 114 0.59 -13.18 20.79
CA SER A 114 0.07 -12.76 19.49
C SER A 114 -1.33 -13.28 19.18
N ASP A 115 -1.79 -14.36 19.84
CA ASP A 115 -2.99 -15.07 19.42
C ASP A 115 -4.05 -15.15 20.50
N PHE A 116 -5.25 -14.67 20.21
CA PHE A 116 -6.40 -14.84 21.08
C PHE A 116 -6.72 -16.34 21.25
N TYR A 117 -6.82 -17.05 20.14
CA TYR A 117 -6.95 -18.50 20.08
C TYR A 117 -6.08 -19.04 18.95
N TYR A 118 -5.47 -20.19 19.16
CA TYR A 118 -4.78 -20.93 18.13
C TYR A 118 -4.93 -22.45 18.33
N ASN A 119 -4.95 -23.16 17.22
CA ASN A 119 -4.72 -24.60 17.16
C ASN A 119 -3.60 -24.84 16.13
N ASN A 120 -2.61 -25.64 16.48
CA ASN A 120 -1.49 -25.98 15.61
C ASN A 120 -1.23 -27.49 15.75
N ASP A 121 -1.63 -28.23 14.74
CA ASP A 121 -1.34 -29.64 14.58
C ASP A 121 -0.66 -29.93 13.23
N GLU A 122 -0.42 -31.19 12.91
CA GLU A 122 0.31 -31.56 11.69
C GLU A 122 -0.46 -31.22 10.40
N VAL A 123 -1.80 -31.24 10.44
CA VAL A 123 -2.68 -31.07 9.28
C VAL A 123 -3.22 -29.66 9.20
N PHE A 124 -3.58 -29.07 10.34
CA PHE A 124 -4.30 -27.82 10.38
C PHE A 124 -3.71 -26.87 11.41
N ASP A 125 -3.29 -25.72 10.94
CA ASP A 125 -2.83 -24.61 11.75
C ASP A 125 -3.81 -23.46 11.60
N VAL A 126 -4.33 -22.92 12.71
CA VAL A 126 -5.27 -21.79 12.70
C VAL A 126 -5.04 -20.85 13.87
N HIS A 127 -5.03 -19.55 13.56
CA HIS A 127 -4.94 -18.45 14.49
C HIS A 127 -6.19 -17.58 14.35
N VAL A 128 -6.82 -17.25 15.46
CA VAL A 128 -8.05 -16.43 15.49
C VAL A 128 -7.81 -15.24 16.40
N ASN A 129 -8.00 -14.04 15.87
CA ASN A 129 -7.72 -12.81 16.57
C ASN A 129 -8.86 -11.80 16.42
N PRO A 130 -9.37 -11.19 17.52
CA PRO A 130 -10.30 -10.08 17.44
C PRO A 130 -9.63 -8.85 16.85
N VAL A 131 -10.36 -8.09 16.07
CA VAL A 131 -9.96 -6.80 15.50
C VAL A 131 -10.79 -5.70 16.13
N LEU A 132 -10.14 -4.70 16.70
CA LEU A 132 -10.79 -3.55 17.31
C LEU A 132 -10.05 -2.26 16.97
N TYR A 133 -10.81 -1.19 16.62
CA TYR A 133 -10.28 0.16 16.54
C TYR A 133 -11.35 1.14 16.99
N VAL A 134 -11.22 1.66 18.20
CA VAL A 134 -12.11 2.69 18.76
C VAL A 134 -11.32 3.97 18.88
N GLN A 135 -11.82 5.04 18.28
CA GLN A 135 -11.19 6.35 18.23
C GLN A 135 -12.22 7.43 18.44
N GLY A 136 -11.85 8.49 19.15
CA GLY A 136 -12.59 9.74 19.23
C GLY A 136 -11.63 10.91 19.13
N GLY A 137 -12.08 12.03 18.54
CA GLY A 137 -11.26 13.21 18.38
C GLY A 137 -12.04 14.51 18.44
N VAL A 138 -11.32 15.62 18.52
CA VAL A 138 -11.86 16.98 18.51
C VAL A 138 -11.13 17.78 17.44
N GLU A 139 -11.88 18.49 16.63
CA GLU A 139 -11.38 19.34 15.56
C GLU A 139 -11.86 20.77 15.72
N SER A 140 -10.95 21.73 15.50
CA SER A 140 -11.22 23.15 15.73
C SER A 140 -12.19 23.80 14.73
N SER A 141 -12.44 23.17 13.59
CA SER A 141 -13.21 23.73 12.48
C SER A 141 -14.61 23.15 12.31
N ILE A 142 -14.99 22.16 13.13
CA ILE A 142 -16.31 21.50 13.10
C ILE A 142 -16.81 21.22 14.51
N ASP A 143 -18.14 21.28 14.69
CA ASP A 143 -18.79 21.04 16.01
C ASP A 143 -18.99 19.54 16.29
N ARG A 144 -19.00 18.68 15.24
CA ARG A 144 -19.15 17.24 15.42
C ARG A 144 -17.86 16.58 15.88
N ILE A 145 -17.99 15.46 16.55
CA ILE A 145 -16.85 14.63 17.00
C ILE A 145 -16.47 13.65 15.89
N PRO A 146 -15.29 13.79 15.25
CA PRO A 146 -14.76 12.73 14.42
C PRO A 146 -14.52 11.47 15.26
N PHE A 147 -15.00 10.32 14.79
CA PHE A 147 -14.86 9.06 15.51
C PHE A 147 -14.67 7.89 14.55
N ARG A 148 -14.19 6.78 15.08
CA ARG A 148 -14.12 5.49 14.40
C ARG A 148 -14.44 4.38 15.39
N ASN A 149 -15.26 3.42 14.96
CA ASN A 149 -15.58 2.22 15.71
C ASN A 149 -15.54 1.03 14.75
N THR A 150 -14.41 0.33 14.75
CA THR A 150 -14.19 -0.88 13.95
C THR A 150 -14.22 -2.09 14.85
N ARG A 151 -14.99 -3.13 14.46
CA ARG A 151 -15.14 -4.39 15.18
C ARG A 151 -15.07 -5.53 14.19
N GLY A 152 -14.28 -6.55 14.48
CA GLY A 152 -14.11 -7.64 13.56
C GLY A 152 -13.28 -8.80 14.08
N ILE A 153 -12.92 -9.66 13.17
CA ILE A 153 -12.11 -10.85 13.41
C ILE A 153 -11.11 -11.02 12.28
N ALA A 154 -9.90 -11.45 12.60
CA ALA A 154 -8.89 -11.88 11.66
C ALA A 154 -8.53 -13.34 11.94
N ILE A 155 -8.48 -14.14 10.89
CA ILE A 155 -8.15 -15.56 10.95
C ILE A 155 -7.05 -15.81 9.92
N HIS A 156 -6.00 -16.53 10.32
CA HIS A 156 -4.98 -17.00 9.40
C HIS A 156 -4.51 -18.39 9.79
N GLY A 157 -3.85 -19.06 8.88
CA GLY A 157 -3.33 -20.39 9.14
C GLY A 157 -2.90 -21.12 7.89
N SER A 158 -2.75 -22.44 8.02
CA SER A 158 -2.38 -23.32 6.92
C SER A 158 -3.08 -24.68 6.99
N ILE A 159 -3.24 -25.30 5.83
CA ILE A 159 -3.77 -26.65 5.67
C ILE A 159 -2.67 -27.52 5.08
N ASP A 160 -2.37 -28.67 5.71
CA ASP A 160 -1.29 -29.60 5.34
C ASP A 160 0.08 -28.94 5.18
N LYS A 161 0.27 -27.74 5.76
CA LYS A 161 1.44 -26.87 5.51
C LYS A 161 1.66 -26.57 4.01
N LYS A 162 0.63 -26.75 3.17
CA LYS A 162 0.66 -26.58 1.71
C LYS A 162 -0.10 -25.36 1.24
N VAL A 163 -1.24 -25.06 1.87
CA VAL A 163 -2.11 -23.95 1.53
C VAL A 163 -2.19 -23.01 2.72
N GLY A 164 -1.63 -21.82 2.60
CA GLY A 164 -1.80 -20.74 3.56
C GLY A 164 -3.09 -19.96 3.26
N PHE A 165 -3.77 -19.48 4.28
CA PHE A 165 -4.94 -18.64 4.16
C PHE A 165 -4.95 -17.50 5.17
N TYR A 166 -5.58 -16.42 4.81
CA TYR A 166 -5.86 -15.29 5.67
C TYR A 166 -7.25 -14.73 5.34
N THR A 167 -8.00 -14.34 6.36
CA THR A 167 -9.23 -13.58 6.20
C THR A 167 -9.40 -12.59 7.34
N MET A 168 -9.89 -11.39 7.02
CA MET A 168 -10.31 -10.38 7.99
C MET A 168 -11.69 -9.87 7.61
N LEU A 169 -12.61 -9.92 8.55
CA LEU A 169 -13.97 -9.42 8.42
C LEU A 169 -14.19 -8.37 9.52
N ALA A 170 -14.51 -7.14 9.13
CA ALA A 170 -14.74 -6.07 10.09
C ALA A 170 -15.83 -5.10 9.61
N THR A 171 -16.66 -4.64 10.52
CA THR A 171 -17.56 -3.52 10.30
C THR A 171 -16.99 -2.26 10.92
N THR A 172 -17.16 -1.14 10.25
CA THR A 172 -16.70 0.17 10.71
C THR A 172 -17.80 1.19 10.61
N ASP A 173 -18.05 1.88 11.72
CA ASP A 173 -18.82 3.11 11.79
C ASP A 173 -17.86 4.27 12.06
N LEU A 174 -17.90 5.34 11.30
CA LEU A 174 -17.00 6.48 11.49
C LEU A 174 -17.59 7.81 11.02
N ALA A 175 -17.02 8.89 11.53
CA ALA A 175 -17.12 10.24 10.99
C ALA A 175 -15.69 10.79 10.84
N PHE A 176 -15.38 11.31 9.67
CA PHE A 176 -14.04 11.82 9.37
C PHE A 176 -13.81 13.25 9.87
N PRO A 177 -12.54 13.66 10.09
CA PRO A 177 -12.19 15.06 10.16
C PRO A 177 -12.48 15.78 8.83
N SER A 178 -12.63 17.10 8.86
CA SER A 178 -13.19 17.91 7.76
C SER A 178 -12.50 17.70 6.41
N TRP A 179 -11.16 17.66 6.37
CA TRP A 179 -10.42 17.53 5.11
C TRP A 179 -10.54 16.12 4.49
N VAL A 180 -10.64 15.08 5.33
CA VAL A 180 -10.86 13.69 4.86
C VAL A 180 -12.29 13.54 4.36
N ASP A 181 -13.25 14.12 5.07
CA ASP A 181 -14.65 14.13 4.69
C ASP A 181 -14.87 14.84 3.34
N ALA A 182 -14.19 15.99 3.13
CA ALA A 182 -14.19 16.68 1.84
C ALA A 182 -13.62 15.82 0.71
N TYR A 183 -12.52 15.10 0.97
CA TYR A 183 -11.94 14.17 0.00
C TYR A 183 -12.90 13.03 -0.35
N VAL A 184 -13.51 12.41 0.66
CA VAL A 184 -14.46 11.29 0.47
C VAL A 184 -15.70 11.75 -0.28
N LYS A 185 -16.24 12.93 0.03
CA LYS A 185 -17.39 13.53 -0.67
C LYS A 185 -17.06 13.84 -2.13
N GLY A 186 -15.90 14.43 -2.40
CA GLY A 186 -15.45 14.74 -3.76
C GLY A 186 -15.24 13.51 -4.64
N HIS A 187 -14.72 12.42 -4.06
CA HIS A 187 -14.50 11.17 -4.80
C HIS A 187 -15.68 10.20 -4.75
N GLY A 188 -16.63 10.37 -3.82
CA GLY A 188 -17.74 9.44 -3.61
C GLY A 188 -17.31 8.06 -3.07
N ALA A 189 -16.05 7.91 -2.64
CA ALA A 189 -15.46 6.66 -2.18
C ALA A 189 -14.49 6.88 -1.02
N ILE A 190 -14.39 5.91 -0.12
CA ILE A 190 -13.46 5.95 1.02
C ILE A 190 -12.14 5.29 0.59
N PRO A 191 -10.99 6.00 0.70
CA PRO A 191 -9.68 5.43 0.38
C PRO A 191 -9.41 4.14 1.18
N GLY A 192 -8.89 3.11 0.50
CA GLY A 192 -8.61 1.80 1.08
C GLY A 192 -9.85 0.95 1.42
N GLN A 193 -11.07 1.41 1.08
CA GLN A 193 -12.32 0.69 1.33
C GLN A 193 -13.26 0.66 0.11
N GLY A 194 -13.42 1.79 -0.58
CA GLY A 194 -14.35 1.95 -1.70
C GLY A 194 -15.75 2.28 -1.25
N PHE A 195 -16.67 1.32 -1.39
CA PHE A 195 -18.09 1.51 -1.11
C PHE A 195 -18.40 1.75 0.37
N TRP A 196 -19.39 2.62 0.63
CA TRP A 196 -19.88 2.94 1.96
C TRP A 196 -21.39 3.17 1.96
N LYS A 197 -21.99 3.11 3.15
CA LYS A 197 -23.37 3.48 3.43
C LYS A 197 -23.40 4.66 4.40
N ARG A 198 -24.45 5.45 4.36
CA ARG A 198 -24.65 6.54 5.34
C ARG A 198 -24.86 5.97 6.74
N TYR A 199 -24.24 6.61 7.72
CA TYR A 199 -24.39 6.33 9.14
C TYR A 199 -24.75 7.61 9.90
N GLY A 200 -25.95 7.67 10.47
CA GLY A 200 -26.48 8.92 11.05
C GLY A 200 -26.56 10.05 10.02
N ASP A 201 -26.35 11.28 10.45
CA ASP A 201 -26.47 12.45 9.57
C ASP A 201 -25.22 12.72 8.74
N GLU A 202 -24.02 12.49 9.29
CA GLU A 202 -22.74 12.85 8.65
C GLU A 202 -21.68 11.73 8.70
N GLY A 203 -22.07 10.55 9.10
CA GLY A 203 -21.16 9.41 9.23
C GLY A 203 -21.22 8.44 8.07
N TYR A 204 -20.28 7.50 8.09
CA TYR A 204 -20.10 6.45 7.12
C TYR A 204 -20.08 5.09 7.81
N ASN A 205 -20.70 4.09 7.18
CA ASN A 205 -20.61 2.70 7.58
C ASN A 205 -20.13 1.88 6.40
N PHE A 206 -19.24 0.95 6.65
CA PHE A 206 -18.79 -0.02 5.67
C PHE A 206 -18.36 -1.34 6.30
N PHE A 207 -18.41 -2.38 5.49
CA PHE A 207 -17.94 -3.70 5.84
C PHE A 207 -16.68 -4.00 5.04
N SER A 208 -15.58 -4.27 5.74
CA SER A 208 -14.32 -4.68 5.16
C SER A 208 -14.22 -6.20 5.16
N ALA A 209 -14.05 -6.79 3.99
CA ALA A 209 -13.73 -8.19 3.82
C ALA A 209 -12.42 -8.29 3.02
N ARG A 210 -11.36 -8.73 3.67
CA ARG A 210 -10.05 -8.98 3.04
C ARG A 210 -9.70 -10.44 3.25
N GLY A 211 -9.08 -11.04 2.28
CA GLY A 211 -8.64 -12.42 2.43
C GLY A 211 -7.95 -12.96 1.20
N HIS A 212 -7.09 -13.95 1.42
CA HIS A 212 -6.37 -14.61 0.36
C HIS A 212 -6.06 -16.05 0.73
N VAL A 213 -5.87 -16.85 -0.29
CA VAL A 213 -5.22 -18.16 -0.22
C VAL A 213 -3.91 -18.11 -0.96
N SER A 214 -2.94 -18.88 -0.51
CA SER A 214 -1.61 -18.93 -1.08
C SER A 214 -1.09 -20.36 -1.08
N PHE A 215 -0.35 -20.74 -2.13
CA PHE A 215 0.33 -22.03 -2.20
C PHE A 215 1.64 -21.92 -2.97
N ALA A 216 2.63 -22.72 -2.59
CA ALA A 216 3.89 -22.83 -3.31
C ALA A 216 3.76 -23.86 -4.43
N ALA A 217 3.70 -23.40 -5.68
CA ALA A 217 3.71 -24.29 -6.85
C ALA A 217 5.08 -25.00 -6.97
N THR A 218 6.16 -24.29 -6.62
CA THR A 218 7.52 -24.82 -6.50
C THR A 218 8.25 -24.10 -5.37
N LYS A 219 9.49 -24.50 -5.06
CA LYS A 219 10.35 -23.75 -4.12
C LYS A 219 10.62 -22.30 -4.53
N HIS A 220 10.40 -21.96 -5.79
CA HIS A 220 10.66 -20.64 -6.35
C HIS A 220 9.41 -19.88 -6.76
N ILE A 221 8.28 -20.56 -6.97
CA ILE A 221 7.05 -20.00 -7.52
C ILE A 221 5.94 -20.11 -6.50
N GLN A 222 5.36 -18.99 -6.15
CA GLN A 222 4.23 -18.87 -5.25
C GLN A 222 3.05 -18.28 -5.97
N VAL A 223 1.89 -18.84 -5.74
CA VAL A 223 0.62 -18.41 -6.30
C VAL A 223 -0.28 -17.94 -5.17
N GLN A 224 -0.91 -16.79 -5.34
CA GLN A 224 -1.81 -16.18 -4.37
C GLN A 224 -3.03 -15.67 -5.09
N MET A 225 -4.19 -15.86 -4.50
CA MET A 225 -5.47 -15.39 -5.02
C MET A 225 -6.32 -14.88 -3.86
N GLY A 226 -6.99 -13.76 -4.03
CA GLY A 226 -7.80 -13.18 -2.97
C GLY A 226 -8.33 -11.79 -3.29
N HIS A 227 -8.80 -11.11 -2.25
CA HIS A 227 -9.24 -9.73 -2.28
C HIS A 227 -8.48 -8.94 -1.21
N ASP A 228 -7.53 -8.12 -1.62
CA ASP A 228 -6.70 -7.33 -0.71
C ASP A 228 -6.00 -6.18 -1.47
N SER A 229 -5.20 -5.39 -0.74
CA SER A 229 -4.36 -4.31 -1.28
C SER A 229 -2.95 -4.80 -1.56
N HIS A 230 -2.27 -4.10 -2.47
CA HIS A 230 -0.85 -4.31 -2.80
C HIS A 230 -0.10 -2.98 -2.77
N PHE A 231 1.21 -3.06 -2.58
CA PHE A 231 2.08 -1.89 -2.64
C PHE A 231 3.40 -2.25 -3.32
N ILE A 232 3.86 -1.40 -4.23
CA ILE A 232 5.12 -1.56 -4.94
C ILE A 232 6.03 -0.38 -4.65
N GLY A 233 7.22 -0.68 -4.12
CA GLY A 233 8.25 0.30 -3.78
C GLY A 233 8.60 0.36 -2.31
N GLU A 234 9.48 1.33 -1.99
CA GLU A 234 10.09 1.51 -0.67
C GLU A 234 9.57 2.75 0.08
N GLY A 235 8.71 3.52 -0.58
CA GLY A 235 8.24 4.82 -0.10
C GLY A 235 7.12 4.77 0.93
N LEU A 236 6.77 5.94 1.43
CA LEU A 236 5.51 6.22 2.11
C LEU A 236 4.36 6.30 1.11
N ARG A 237 4.69 6.74 -0.10
CA ARG A 237 3.83 6.74 -1.29
C ARG A 237 4.35 5.74 -2.31
N SER A 238 3.53 5.44 -3.30
CA SER A 238 3.95 4.75 -4.51
C SER A 238 3.36 5.44 -5.73
N LEU A 239 4.14 5.56 -6.79
CA LEU A 239 3.68 6.03 -8.09
C LEU A 239 3.32 4.87 -9.02
N VAL A 240 3.46 3.63 -8.54
CA VAL A 240 3.14 2.40 -9.29
C VAL A 240 1.85 1.78 -8.79
N LEU A 241 1.83 1.33 -7.53
CA LEU A 241 0.66 0.76 -6.87
C LEU A 241 0.77 0.98 -5.37
N SER A 242 -0.24 1.65 -4.79
CA SER A 242 -0.27 2.09 -3.40
C SER A 242 -1.38 1.40 -2.61
N ASP A 243 -1.18 1.24 -1.32
CA ASP A 243 -2.18 0.81 -0.34
C ASP A 243 -3.25 1.89 -0.04
N PHE A 244 -3.07 3.09 -0.57
CA PHE A 244 -4.10 4.13 -0.57
C PHE A 244 -5.30 3.75 -1.45
N SER A 245 -5.06 2.98 -2.52
CA SER A 245 -6.10 2.46 -3.38
C SER A 245 -7.01 1.46 -2.66
N ASN A 246 -8.21 1.27 -3.20
CA ASN A 246 -9.14 0.29 -2.67
C ASN A 246 -8.65 -1.14 -2.94
N PRO A 247 -8.91 -2.10 -2.04
CA PRO A 247 -8.62 -3.50 -2.29
C PRO A 247 -9.39 -4.01 -3.51
N PHE A 248 -8.83 -5.01 -4.18
CA PHE A 248 -9.40 -5.60 -5.38
C PHE A 248 -9.18 -7.12 -5.42
N MET A 249 -10.01 -7.80 -6.21
CA MET A 249 -9.81 -9.23 -6.49
C MET A 249 -8.55 -9.42 -7.32
N PHE A 250 -7.65 -10.30 -6.90
CA PHE A 250 -6.36 -10.48 -7.55
C PHE A 250 -5.95 -11.94 -7.70
N LEU A 251 -5.10 -12.17 -8.70
CA LEU A 251 -4.21 -13.33 -8.83
C LEU A 251 -2.78 -12.79 -8.87
N ARG A 252 -1.91 -13.29 -7.99
CA ARG A 252 -0.50 -12.90 -7.94
C ARG A 252 0.37 -14.14 -8.06
N ILE A 253 1.38 -14.07 -8.93
CA ILE A 253 2.45 -15.06 -9.03
C ILE A 253 3.77 -14.37 -8.70
N ASN A 254 4.45 -14.87 -7.67
CA ASN A 254 5.80 -14.42 -7.32
C ASN A 254 6.80 -15.52 -7.62
N THR A 255 7.79 -15.19 -8.43
CA THR A 255 8.91 -16.07 -8.74
C THR A 255 10.20 -15.49 -8.17
N LYS A 256 10.86 -16.22 -7.26
CA LYS A 256 12.10 -15.81 -6.61
C LYS A 256 13.21 -16.81 -6.90
N ILE A 257 14.27 -16.33 -7.53
CA ILE A 257 15.43 -17.16 -7.87
C ILE A 257 16.71 -16.37 -7.51
N GLY A 258 17.21 -16.59 -6.29
CA GLY A 258 18.37 -15.88 -5.77
C GLY A 258 18.17 -14.37 -5.86
N LYS A 259 18.96 -13.69 -6.68
CA LYS A 259 18.95 -12.22 -6.84
C LYS A 259 17.75 -11.66 -7.59
N VAL A 260 16.92 -12.53 -8.19
CA VAL A 260 15.79 -12.13 -9.04
C VAL A 260 14.46 -12.33 -8.31
N ASP A 261 13.63 -11.31 -8.31
CA ASP A 261 12.25 -11.33 -7.85
C ASP A 261 11.34 -10.86 -8.99
N PHE A 262 10.47 -11.75 -9.46
CA PHE A 262 9.54 -11.47 -10.54
C PHE A 262 8.10 -11.61 -10.06
N THR A 263 7.41 -10.50 -9.98
CA THR A 263 6.00 -10.42 -9.56
C THR A 263 5.11 -10.22 -10.78
N ASN A 264 4.11 -11.07 -10.93
CA ASN A 264 2.98 -10.89 -11.82
C ASN A 264 1.71 -10.70 -10.99
N LEU A 265 0.92 -9.69 -11.30
CA LEU A 265 -0.31 -9.35 -10.59
C LEU A 265 -1.39 -9.04 -11.60
N TRP A 266 -2.50 -9.77 -11.52
CA TRP A 266 -3.72 -9.52 -12.29
C TRP A 266 -4.84 -9.16 -11.33
N GLY A 267 -5.64 -8.17 -11.68
CA GLY A 267 -6.69 -7.68 -10.81
C GLY A 267 -7.97 -7.33 -11.56
N GLN A 268 -9.10 -7.59 -10.91
CA GLN A 268 -10.39 -7.09 -11.33
C GLN A 268 -10.75 -5.91 -10.44
N MET A 269 -10.99 -4.75 -11.05
CA MET A 269 -11.25 -3.49 -10.37
C MET A 269 -12.61 -2.93 -10.80
N THR A 270 -13.12 -1.96 -10.05
CA THR A 270 -14.35 -1.24 -10.37
C THR A 270 -14.01 0.03 -11.13
N ALA A 271 -14.67 0.25 -12.27
CA ALA A 271 -14.60 1.47 -13.05
C ALA A 271 -15.38 2.62 -12.36
N ASP A 272 -15.31 3.83 -12.91
CA ASP A 272 -16.05 4.97 -12.37
C ASP A 272 -17.57 4.77 -12.53
N ILE A 273 -18.25 4.56 -11.41
CA ILE A 273 -19.68 4.30 -11.36
C ILE A 273 -20.55 5.57 -11.47
N LEU A 274 -19.97 6.75 -11.21
CA LEU A 274 -20.72 8.01 -11.25
C LEU A 274 -20.79 8.61 -12.65
N THR A 275 -19.76 8.38 -13.47
CA THR A 275 -19.71 8.87 -14.85
C THR A 275 -20.18 7.83 -15.87
N SER A 276 -20.31 6.57 -15.50
CA SER A 276 -20.82 5.52 -16.38
C SER A 276 -22.26 5.84 -16.79
N ARG A 277 -22.44 6.25 -18.03
CA ARG A 277 -23.76 6.45 -18.62
C ARG A 277 -24.42 5.08 -18.85
N GLY A 278 -25.36 4.76 -17.98
CA GLY A 278 -26.11 3.53 -17.98
C GLY A 278 -25.56 2.53 -16.96
N VAL A 279 -26.19 2.48 -15.80
CA VAL A 279 -26.06 1.31 -14.93
C VAL A 279 -26.45 0.09 -15.79
N PRO A 280 -25.60 -0.95 -15.88
CA PRO A 280 -25.99 -2.17 -16.57
C PRO A 280 -27.36 -2.62 -16.09
N THR A 281 -28.19 -3.12 -16.98
CA THR A 281 -29.56 -3.57 -16.67
C THR A 281 -29.60 -4.65 -15.61
N ASP A 282 -28.49 -5.32 -15.34
CA ASP A 282 -28.30 -6.33 -14.29
C ASP A 282 -27.83 -5.78 -12.93
N GLY A 283 -27.68 -4.46 -12.80
CA GLY A 283 -27.30 -3.78 -11.55
C GLY A 283 -25.86 -3.99 -11.10
N ARG A 284 -24.98 -4.60 -11.92
CA ARG A 284 -23.58 -4.76 -11.60
C ARG A 284 -22.80 -3.46 -11.83
N TYR A 285 -21.82 -3.17 -10.94
CA TYR A 285 -20.89 -2.07 -11.19
C TYR A 285 -20.02 -2.37 -12.41
N PRO A 286 -19.72 -1.35 -13.24
CA PRO A 286 -18.78 -1.49 -14.34
C PRO A 286 -17.42 -1.97 -13.84
N GLN A 287 -16.81 -2.88 -14.56
CA GLN A 287 -15.54 -3.49 -14.19
C GLN A 287 -14.45 -3.12 -15.19
N LYS A 288 -13.22 -3.11 -14.71
CA LYS A 288 -12.01 -2.98 -15.51
C LYS A 288 -10.94 -3.95 -15.03
N TRP A 289 -9.96 -4.18 -15.86
CA TRP A 289 -8.95 -5.20 -15.64
C TRP A 289 -7.57 -4.58 -15.56
N PHE A 290 -6.80 -5.06 -14.61
CA PHE A 290 -5.46 -4.60 -14.32
C PHE A 290 -4.49 -5.78 -14.46
N SER A 291 -3.39 -5.57 -15.17
CA SER A 291 -2.27 -6.51 -15.22
C SER A 291 -0.99 -5.73 -14.97
N LEU A 292 -0.10 -6.31 -14.17
CA LEU A 292 1.20 -5.72 -13.85
C LEU A 292 2.24 -6.83 -13.73
N HIS A 293 3.42 -6.58 -14.27
CA HIS A 293 4.60 -7.35 -13.93
C HIS A 293 5.78 -6.44 -13.54
N ARG A 294 6.54 -6.88 -12.53
CA ARG A 294 7.74 -6.21 -12.04
C ARG A 294 8.86 -7.22 -11.90
N LEU A 295 9.97 -6.94 -12.58
CA LEU A 295 11.22 -7.69 -12.46
C LEU A 295 12.19 -6.90 -11.59
N GLY A 296 12.51 -7.40 -10.39
CA GLY A 296 13.50 -6.85 -9.48
C GLY A 296 14.79 -7.67 -9.51
N ILE A 297 15.94 -7.01 -9.51
CA ILE A 297 17.24 -7.66 -9.55
C ILE A 297 18.18 -7.01 -8.52
N ASN A 298 18.79 -7.82 -7.65
CA ASN A 298 19.86 -7.39 -6.77
C ASN A 298 21.20 -7.30 -7.54
N LEU A 299 21.67 -6.09 -7.79
CA LEU A 299 22.99 -5.83 -8.36
C LEU A 299 24.02 -5.78 -7.21
N GLY A 300 24.58 -6.93 -6.90
CA GLY A 300 25.40 -7.12 -5.70
C GLY A 300 24.55 -7.16 -4.43
N LYS A 301 25.11 -6.66 -3.31
CA LYS A 301 24.45 -6.70 -1.99
C LYS A 301 23.82 -5.37 -1.57
N LYS A 302 23.96 -4.32 -2.38
CA LYS A 302 23.61 -2.97 -1.97
C LYS A 302 22.69 -2.22 -2.92
N ILE A 303 22.50 -2.67 -4.15
CA ILE A 303 21.64 -2.02 -5.14
C ILE A 303 20.60 -3.02 -5.62
N ASN A 304 19.34 -2.65 -5.58
CA ASN A 304 18.25 -3.34 -6.23
C ASN A 304 17.64 -2.44 -7.28
N VAL A 305 17.41 -2.97 -8.46
CA VAL A 305 16.74 -2.26 -9.56
C VAL A 305 15.52 -3.07 -9.96
N GLY A 306 14.38 -2.42 -10.05
CA GLY A 306 13.14 -2.97 -10.56
C GLY A 306 12.74 -2.28 -11.86
N VAL A 307 12.25 -3.05 -12.80
CA VAL A 307 11.52 -2.54 -13.97
C VAL A 307 10.12 -3.11 -13.96
N PHE A 308 9.14 -2.31 -14.33
CA PHE A 308 7.76 -2.75 -14.35
C PHE A 308 7.02 -2.24 -15.57
N GLU A 309 5.98 -2.96 -15.90
CA GLU A 309 4.99 -2.58 -16.87
C GLU A 309 3.61 -2.91 -16.31
N SER A 310 2.62 -2.05 -16.56
CA SER A 310 1.24 -2.30 -16.18
C SER A 310 0.29 -1.90 -17.29
N VAL A 311 -0.86 -2.58 -17.35
CA VAL A 311 -1.94 -2.26 -18.29
C VAL A 311 -3.27 -2.18 -17.54
N MET A 312 -4.06 -1.19 -17.91
CA MET A 312 -5.46 -1.04 -17.52
C MET A 312 -6.34 -1.19 -18.76
N ALA A 313 -7.20 -2.21 -18.77
CA ALA A 313 -8.04 -2.58 -19.89
C ALA A 313 -9.53 -2.62 -19.50
N SER A 314 -10.40 -2.36 -20.45
CA SER A 314 -11.86 -2.45 -20.28
C SER A 314 -12.38 -3.87 -20.20
N GLN A 315 -11.64 -4.84 -20.75
CA GLN A 315 -12.00 -6.25 -20.80
C GLN A 315 -10.81 -7.13 -20.44
N ALA A 316 -11.10 -8.30 -19.87
CA ALA A 316 -10.08 -9.32 -19.67
C ALA A 316 -9.63 -9.87 -21.03
N ASP A 317 -8.34 -9.83 -21.30
CA ASP A 317 -7.74 -10.41 -22.49
C ASP A 317 -6.66 -11.42 -22.11
N TRP A 318 -6.69 -12.58 -22.78
CA TRP A 318 -5.72 -13.65 -22.52
C TRP A 318 -4.27 -13.25 -22.80
N ASN A 319 -4.06 -12.31 -23.73
CA ASN A 319 -2.73 -11.79 -24.03
C ASN A 319 -2.12 -11.06 -22.83
N TYR A 320 -2.93 -10.37 -22.00
CA TYR A 320 -2.47 -9.71 -20.78
C TYR A 320 -2.28 -10.67 -19.60
N PHE A 321 -2.70 -11.93 -19.72
CA PHE A 321 -2.36 -12.97 -18.73
C PHE A 321 -1.02 -13.64 -18.99
N ASN A 322 -0.36 -13.37 -20.10
CA ASN A 322 0.96 -13.89 -20.36
C ASN A 322 1.99 -13.21 -19.42
N PRO A 323 2.66 -13.97 -18.53
CA PRO A 323 3.49 -13.37 -17.49
C PRO A 323 4.83 -12.81 -17.99
N VAL A 324 5.23 -13.07 -19.22
CA VAL A 324 6.55 -12.71 -19.76
C VAL A 324 6.49 -11.84 -21.02
N ILE A 325 5.29 -11.52 -21.50
CA ILE A 325 5.14 -10.70 -22.70
C ILE A 325 5.20 -9.21 -22.35
N PHE A 326 5.67 -8.42 -23.29
CA PHE A 326 5.69 -6.96 -23.18
C PHE A 326 4.28 -6.41 -23.48
N TYR A 327 3.58 -5.82 -22.50
CA TYR A 327 2.18 -5.37 -22.63
C TYR A 327 2.03 -4.27 -23.66
N ARG A 328 3.02 -3.38 -23.81
CA ARG A 328 3.01 -2.35 -24.85
C ARG A 328 2.97 -2.94 -26.25
N TRP A 329 3.65 -4.07 -26.47
CA TRP A 329 3.57 -4.80 -27.74
C TRP A 329 2.19 -5.41 -27.95
N VAL A 330 1.60 -5.98 -26.90
CA VAL A 330 0.25 -6.57 -26.94
C VAL A 330 -0.80 -5.51 -27.28
N GLU A 331 -0.77 -4.36 -26.61
CA GLU A 331 -1.67 -3.23 -26.89
C GLU A 331 -1.58 -2.80 -28.35
N HIS A 332 -0.37 -2.71 -28.89
CA HIS A 332 -0.16 -2.37 -30.30
C HIS A 332 -0.74 -3.43 -31.25
N GLN A 333 -0.60 -4.72 -30.94
CA GLN A 333 -1.15 -5.82 -31.75
C GLN A 333 -2.67 -5.88 -31.71
N LEU A 334 -3.27 -5.64 -30.55
CA LEU A 334 -4.73 -5.64 -30.40
C LEU A 334 -5.38 -4.39 -31.00
N GLY A 335 -4.61 -3.31 -31.19
CA GLY A 335 -5.13 -2.02 -31.62
C GLY A 335 -6.14 -1.41 -30.66
N THR A 336 -6.10 -1.83 -29.39
CA THR A 336 -6.97 -1.35 -28.32
C THR A 336 -6.44 -0.04 -27.74
N PRO A 337 -7.31 0.85 -27.24
CA PRO A 337 -6.88 2.06 -26.56
C PRO A 337 -6.51 1.81 -25.09
N ASP A 338 -6.02 0.63 -24.73
CA ASP A 338 -5.71 0.28 -23.35
C ASP A 338 -4.56 1.14 -22.81
N LYS A 339 -4.60 1.42 -21.51
CA LYS A 339 -3.58 2.24 -20.87
C LYS A 339 -2.41 1.40 -20.43
N VAL A 340 -1.26 1.59 -21.04
CA VAL A 340 0.00 0.96 -20.66
C VAL A 340 0.90 1.98 -19.97
N MET A 341 1.50 1.60 -18.84
CA MET A 341 2.51 2.37 -18.14
C MET A 341 3.78 1.55 -17.96
N LEU A 342 4.91 2.22 -18.06
CA LEU A 342 6.25 1.67 -17.87
C LEU A 342 6.95 2.40 -16.74
N GLY A 343 7.93 1.76 -16.12
CA GLY A 343 8.76 2.47 -15.17
C GLY A 343 9.84 1.63 -14.53
N THR A 344 10.55 2.27 -13.65
CA THR A 344 11.63 1.67 -12.89
C THR A 344 11.57 2.11 -11.43
N ASP A 345 12.03 1.25 -10.55
CA ASP A 345 12.31 1.58 -9.17
C ASP A 345 13.75 1.18 -8.81
N VAL A 346 14.35 1.92 -7.89
CA VAL A 346 15.71 1.70 -7.42
C VAL A 346 15.74 1.79 -5.90
N LYS A 347 16.49 0.87 -5.30
CA LYS A 347 16.84 0.88 -3.89
C LYS A 347 18.34 0.69 -3.73
N TRP A 348 18.97 1.55 -2.94
CA TRP A 348 20.41 1.53 -2.71
C TRP A 348 20.73 1.73 -1.23
N HIS A 349 21.55 0.84 -0.68
CA HIS A 349 22.13 0.95 0.65
C HIS A 349 23.59 1.44 0.55
N PRO A 350 23.85 2.76 0.53
CA PRO A 350 25.21 3.28 0.41
C PRO A 350 26.10 2.81 1.57
N VAL A 351 25.58 2.86 2.77
CA VAL A 351 26.18 2.34 4.00
C VAL A 351 25.11 1.67 4.87
N SER A 352 25.55 0.89 5.88
CA SER A 352 24.64 0.33 6.88
C SER A 352 23.89 1.47 7.60
N GLY A 353 22.58 1.27 7.80
CA GLY A 353 21.70 2.28 8.39
C GLY A 353 21.16 3.32 7.42
N MET A 354 21.56 3.33 6.15
CA MET A 354 21.07 4.29 5.16
C MET A 354 20.50 3.62 3.91
N GLN A 355 19.37 4.13 3.42
CA GLN A 355 18.76 3.73 2.16
C GLN A 355 18.37 4.96 1.34
N VAL A 356 18.73 4.95 0.06
CA VAL A 356 18.19 5.84 -0.96
C VAL A 356 17.29 5.03 -1.87
N TYR A 357 16.14 5.57 -2.25
CA TYR A 357 15.21 4.90 -3.15
C TYR A 357 14.53 5.89 -4.08
N GLY A 358 13.97 5.38 -5.17
CA GLY A 358 13.22 6.19 -6.10
C GLY A 358 12.37 5.37 -7.03
N GLN A 359 11.39 6.04 -7.64
CA GLN A 359 10.55 5.51 -8.71
C GLN A 359 10.49 6.51 -9.85
N PHE A 360 10.49 6.01 -11.06
CA PHE A 360 10.20 6.77 -12.27
C PHE A 360 9.13 6.05 -13.07
N VAL A 361 8.06 6.77 -13.37
CA VAL A 361 6.89 6.24 -14.09
C VAL A 361 6.68 7.03 -15.37
N LEU A 362 6.52 6.33 -16.47
CA LEU A 362 6.17 6.85 -17.78
C LEU A 362 4.77 6.37 -18.16
N ASP A 363 3.86 7.30 -18.37
CA ASP A 363 2.51 7.06 -18.86
C ASP A 363 2.43 7.25 -20.38
N GLU A 364 2.94 8.38 -20.87
CA GLU A 364 3.09 8.69 -22.29
C GLU A 364 4.37 9.51 -22.48
N PHE A 365 5.12 9.24 -23.51
CA PHE A 365 6.39 9.88 -23.74
C PHE A 365 6.69 10.10 -25.21
N VAL A 366 6.97 11.35 -25.57
CA VAL A 366 7.40 11.75 -26.90
C VAL A 366 8.82 12.29 -26.81
N PHE A 367 9.79 11.46 -27.19
CA PHE A 367 11.21 11.73 -27.03
C PHE A 367 11.65 13.08 -27.60
N ASN A 368 11.25 13.40 -28.83
CA ASN A 368 11.61 14.65 -29.48
C ASN A 368 11.06 15.89 -28.78
N GLU A 369 9.89 15.79 -28.13
CA GLU A 369 9.29 16.90 -27.38
C GLU A 369 9.89 17.05 -25.99
N PHE A 370 10.38 15.96 -25.39
CA PHE A 370 10.98 16.00 -24.07
C PHE A 370 12.33 16.74 -24.05
N PHE A 371 13.13 16.56 -25.10
CA PHE A 371 14.48 17.15 -25.21
C PHE A 371 14.52 18.43 -26.08
N SER A 372 13.40 18.88 -26.62
CA SER A 372 13.36 20.10 -27.45
C SER A 372 12.82 21.29 -26.66
N ILE A 373 13.42 22.46 -26.87
CA ILE A 373 12.94 23.73 -26.29
C ILE A 373 11.53 24.08 -26.81
N SER A 374 11.23 23.75 -28.05
CA SER A 374 9.90 23.97 -28.66
C SER A 374 8.81 23.01 -28.14
N GLY A 375 9.19 21.90 -27.52
CA GLY A 375 8.29 20.92 -26.90
C GLY A 375 8.06 21.15 -25.41
N ASP A 376 8.53 22.26 -24.87
CA ASP A 376 8.45 22.54 -23.44
C ASP A 376 7.00 22.53 -22.94
N GLY A 377 6.78 21.81 -21.86
CA GLY A 377 5.46 21.67 -21.29
C GLY A 377 4.48 20.83 -22.11
N SER A 378 4.94 19.94 -22.99
CA SER A 378 4.02 19.05 -23.76
C SER A 378 3.15 18.21 -22.82
N SER A 379 1.83 18.22 -23.08
CA SER A 379 0.85 17.39 -22.37
C SER A 379 0.95 15.90 -22.71
N ARG A 380 1.75 15.54 -23.73
CA ARG A 380 2.06 14.16 -24.11
C ARG A 380 3.24 13.57 -23.34
N ASN A 381 4.03 14.39 -22.64
CA ASN A 381 5.11 13.92 -21.77
C ASN A 381 4.61 13.78 -20.33
N LYS A 382 3.99 12.65 -20.04
CA LYS A 382 3.37 12.31 -18.76
C LYS A 382 4.26 11.39 -17.98
N HIS A 383 4.75 11.89 -16.86
CA HIS A 383 5.62 11.12 -15.97
C HIS A 383 5.46 11.51 -14.52
N GLY A 384 5.81 10.57 -13.65
CA GLY A 384 5.94 10.77 -12.21
C GLY A 384 7.34 10.42 -11.72
N VAL A 385 7.79 11.11 -10.69
CA VAL A 385 9.10 10.90 -10.04
C VAL A 385 8.91 10.85 -8.54
N GLN A 386 9.50 9.84 -7.92
CA GLN A 386 9.68 9.73 -6.47
C GLN A 386 11.16 9.63 -6.15
N LEU A 387 11.60 10.35 -5.13
CA LEU A 387 12.93 10.21 -4.53
C LEU A 387 12.77 10.17 -3.02
N GLY A 388 13.46 9.25 -2.38
CA GLY A 388 13.37 9.12 -0.94
C GLY A 388 14.67 8.66 -0.29
N TYR A 389 14.75 8.93 1.00
CA TYR A 389 15.89 8.63 1.84
C TYR A 389 15.43 8.15 3.22
N LYS A 390 16.06 7.07 3.71
CA LYS A 390 15.86 6.57 5.07
C LYS A 390 17.18 6.52 5.80
N TYR A 391 17.20 7.00 7.04
CA TYR A 391 18.36 6.95 7.93
C TYR A 391 17.93 6.36 9.28
N ILE A 392 18.43 5.18 9.56
CA ILE A 392 18.15 4.41 10.76
C ILE A 392 19.21 4.75 11.82
N ASP A 393 18.77 4.91 13.07
CA ASP A 393 19.62 5.30 14.21
C ASP A 393 20.39 6.61 13.92
N ILE A 394 19.68 7.62 13.42
CA ILE A 394 20.25 8.92 13.02
C ILE A 394 21.11 9.53 14.13
N ALA A 395 22.27 10.03 13.75
CA ALA A 395 23.26 10.63 14.67
C ALA A 395 23.71 9.69 15.80
N GLY A 396 23.61 8.36 15.62
CA GLY A 396 23.97 7.36 16.63
C GLY A 396 22.92 7.20 17.75
N ILE A 397 21.76 7.83 17.63
CA ILE A 397 20.67 7.68 18.62
C ILE A 397 19.86 6.43 18.28
N ASN A 398 19.98 5.40 19.10
CA ASN A 398 19.28 4.14 18.93
C ASN A 398 17.76 4.31 18.81
N ASN A 399 17.19 3.76 17.74
CA ASN A 399 15.76 3.79 17.43
C ASN A 399 15.20 5.22 17.20
N LEU A 400 16.03 6.13 16.68
CA LEU A 400 15.61 7.38 16.09
C LEU A 400 15.84 7.28 14.58
N ASP A 401 14.76 7.19 13.81
CA ASP A 401 14.79 6.95 12.37
C ASP A 401 14.14 8.09 11.61
N LEU A 402 14.80 8.55 10.55
CA LEU A 402 14.29 9.58 9.64
C LEU A 402 13.96 8.96 8.29
N GLN A 403 12.82 9.31 7.72
CA GLN A 403 12.47 9.07 6.33
C GLN A 403 12.03 10.38 5.70
N MET A 404 12.60 10.72 4.55
CA MET A 404 12.21 11.87 3.75
C MET A 404 11.86 11.39 2.33
N GLU A 405 10.84 11.99 1.74
CA GLU A 405 10.35 11.61 0.43
C GLU A 405 9.88 12.83 -0.36
N TYR A 406 10.24 12.88 -1.62
CA TYR A 406 9.73 13.82 -2.61
C TYR A 406 8.96 13.06 -3.68
N ASN A 407 7.75 13.52 -3.97
CA ASN A 407 6.87 12.98 -4.99
C ASN A 407 6.42 14.07 -5.94
N GLN A 408 6.36 13.77 -7.23
CA GLN A 408 5.69 14.62 -8.21
C GLN A 408 5.05 13.79 -9.32
N ALA A 409 3.96 14.29 -9.88
CA ALA A 409 3.42 13.85 -11.15
C ALA A 409 3.02 15.06 -12.00
N ARG A 410 3.35 15.01 -13.29
CA ARG A 410 2.97 16.05 -14.26
C ARG A 410 1.45 16.07 -14.45
N PRO A 411 0.90 17.21 -14.95
CA PRO A 411 -0.49 17.26 -15.40
C PRO A 411 -0.81 16.14 -16.40
N PHE A 412 -2.03 15.61 -16.33
CA PHE A 412 -2.56 14.55 -17.18
C PHE A 412 -1.93 13.17 -17.02
N THR A 413 -0.91 13.01 -16.16
CA THR A 413 -0.36 11.69 -15.80
C THR A 413 -1.47 10.85 -15.16
N PHE A 414 -1.57 9.57 -15.48
CA PHE A 414 -2.61 8.63 -15.03
C PHE A 414 -4.02 8.86 -15.57
N GLN A 415 -4.27 9.95 -16.28
CA GLN A 415 -5.54 10.29 -16.88
C GLN A 415 -5.71 9.61 -18.26
N GLU A 416 -6.94 9.20 -18.61
CA GLU A 416 -7.23 8.62 -19.92
C GLU A 416 -8.50 9.17 -20.58
N LYS A 417 -8.77 8.73 -21.82
CA LYS A 417 -9.94 9.14 -22.60
C LYS A 417 -11.24 8.62 -22.01
N PHE A 418 -11.17 7.43 -21.42
CA PHE A 418 -12.30 6.71 -20.89
C PHE A 418 -12.07 6.41 -19.41
N ASP A 419 -13.09 6.51 -18.62
CA ASP A 419 -13.09 6.29 -17.18
C ASP A 419 -12.61 4.88 -16.80
N TYR A 420 -12.93 3.85 -17.58
CA TYR A 420 -12.49 2.48 -17.34
C TYR A 420 -10.99 2.26 -17.62
N GLN A 421 -10.31 3.23 -18.23
CA GLN A 421 -8.85 3.19 -18.47
C GLN A 421 -8.08 4.10 -17.52
N SER A 422 -8.75 5.00 -16.77
CA SER A 422 -8.08 5.81 -15.75
C SER A 422 -7.39 4.91 -14.73
N TYR A 423 -6.24 5.34 -14.19
CA TYR A 423 -5.44 4.53 -13.27
C TYR A 423 -5.99 4.62 -11.84
N THR A 424 -7.21 4.13 -11.67
CA THR A 424 -8.00 4.17 -10.44
C THR A 424 -8.67 2.84 -10.15
N ASN A 425 -9.08 2.62 -8.89
CA ASN A 425 -10.03 1.58 -8.51
C ASN A 425 -11.14 2.19 -7.67
N TYR A 426 -12.39 2.06 -8.12
CA TYR A 426 -13.54 2.64 -7.44
C TYR A 426 -13.33 4.14 -7.15
N ARG A 427 -12.94 4.93 -8.17
CA ARG A 427 -12.64 6.37 -8.15
C ARG A 427 -11.39 6.79 -7.36
N ILE A 428 -10.78 5.92 -6.57
CA ILE A 428 -9.56 6.24 -5.82
C ILE A 428 -8.31 5.93 -6.68
N PRO A 429 -7.35 6.87 -6.77
CA PRO A 429 -6.09 6.64 -7.49
C PRO A 429 -5.36 5.39 -7.00
N LEU A 430 -4.80 4.62 -7.93
CA LEU A 430 -3.95 3.47 -7.60
C LEU A 430 -2.57 3.88 -7.05
N THR A 431 -2.20 5.13 -7.24
CA THR A 431 -0.87 5.67 -6.95
C THR A 431 -0.92 6.63 -5.76
N HIS A 432 -0.70 7.90 -6.02
CA HIS A 432 -0.66 8.97 -5.03
C HIS A 432 -2.07 9.54 -4.78
N PRO A 433 -2.43 9.95 -3.55
CA PRO A 433 -3.75 10.52 -3.24
C PRO A 433 -4.19 11.69 -4.13
N ARG A 434 -3.26 12.50 -4.62
CA ARG A 434 -3.53 13.66 -5.49
C ARG A 434 -3.71 13.30 -6.98
N GLY A 435 -3.48 12.04 -7.36
CA GLY A 435 -3.49 11.67 -8.77
C GLY A 435 -2.33 12.32 -9.53
N ALA A 436 -2.55 13.48 -10.17
CA ALA A 436 -1.56 14.17 -10.99
C ALA A 436 -1.46 15.67 -10.66
N ASN A 437 -0.64 16.42 -11.41
CA ASN A 437 -0.47 17.87 -11.31
C ASN A 437 -0.06 18.36 -9.91
N PHE A 438 0.88 17.65 -9.26
CA PHE A 438 1.31 17.95 -7.89
C PHE A 438 2.82 17.78 -7.67
N ARG A 439 3.30 18.41 -6.58
CA ARG A 439 4.57 18.14 -5.89
C ARG A 439 4.30 17.95 -4.40
N GLU A 440 4.97 16.99 -3.79
CA GLU A 440 4.87 16.71 -2.35
C GLU A 440 6.27 16.52 -1.77
N VAL A 441 6.48 17.06 -0.57
CA VAL A 441 7.59 16.69 0.31
C VAL A 441 6.99 16.11 1.58
N LEU A 442 7.43 14.93 1.96
CA LEU A 442 6.98 14.22 3.14
C LEU A 442 8.18 13.83 4.00
N SER A 443 8.12 14.10 5.30
CA SER A 443 9.16 13.72 6.26
C SER A 443 8.54 13.03 7.46
N VAL A 444 9.11 11.90 7.86
CA VAL A 444 8.67 11.13 9.03
C VAL A 444 9.87 10.87 9.92
N LEU A 445 9.78 11.33 11.17
CA LEU A 445 10.73 11.04 12.24
C LEU A 445 10.07 10.06 13.20
N ARG A 446 10.67 8.87 13.38
CA ARG A 446 10.21 7.85 14.33
C ARG A 446 11.23 7.72 15.45
N PHE A 447 10.77 7.81 16.68
CA PHE A 447 11.61 7.62 17.86
C PHE A 447 10.98 6.63 18.84
N GLN A 448 11.72 5.62 19.23
CA GLN A 448 11.30 4.66 20.23
C GLN A 448 12.13 4.85 21.50
N PRO A 449 11.74 5.77 22.41
CA PRO A 449 12.47 6.01 23.65
C PRO A 449 12.43 4.79 24.60
N LEU A 450 11.31 4.09 24.63
CA LEU A 450 11.09 2.88 25.43
C LEU A 450 10.60 1.73 24.53
N PRO A 451 10.84 0.45 24.88
CA PRO A 451 10.42 -0.69 24.07
C PRO A 451 8.93 -0.68 23.68
N ARG A 452 8.07 -0.12 24.52
CA ARG A 452 6.62 -0.05 24.31
C ARG A 452 6.08 1.31 23.87
N LEU A 453 6.93 2.32 23.76
CA LEU A 453 6.52 3.68 23.39
C LEU A 453 7.21 4.08 22.09
N THR A 454 6.43 4.37 21.07
CA THR A 454 6.90 4.93 19.81
C THR A 454 6.30 6.31 19.59
N LEU A 455 7.14 7.29 19.34
CA LEU A 455 6.76 8.65 18.96
C LEU A 455 6.99 8.81 17.46
N VAL A 456 6.02 9.43 16.77
CA VAL A 456 6.13 9.68 15.33
C VAL A 456 5.77 11.13 15.05
N GLY A 457 6.68 11.85 14.41
CA GLY A 457 6.43 13.18 13.84
C GLY A 457 6.36 13.08 12.32
N THR A 458 5.30 13.58 11.72
CA THR A 458 5.14 13.64 10.26
C THR A 458 4.95 15.07 9.82
N LEU A 459 5.74 15.51 8.83
CA LEU A 459 5.61 16.79 8.16
C LEU A 459 5.30 16.55 6.69
N MET A 460 4.31 17.25 6.16
CA MET A 460 3.90 17.18 4.78
C MET A 460 3.72 18.59 4.21
N TYR A 461 4.28 18.80 3.05
CA TYR A 461 4.02 19.97 2.23
C TYR A 461 3.64 19.53 0.82
N GLN A 462 2.49 19.95 0.35
CA GLN A 462 1.99 19.68 -0.99
C GLN A 462 1.72 21.00 -1.72
N MET A 463 2.00 21.00 -3.02
CA MET A 463 1.55 22.01 -3.97
C MET A 463 0.89 21.27 -5.15
N TYR A 464 -0.31 21.65 -5.51
CA TYR A 464 -1.04 21.04 -6.62
C TYR A 464 -1.92 22.06 -7.34
N GLY A 465 -2.22 21.78 -8.60
CA GLY A 465 -3.20 22.55 -9.37
C GLY A 465 -4.55 21.85 -9.36
N ALA A 466 -5.59 22.59 -8.99
CA ALA A 466 -6.98 22.15 -9.06
C ALA A 466 -7.70 22.83 -10.24
N ASP A 467 -8.77 22.19 -10.69
CA ASP A 467 -9.62 22.76 -11.71
C ASP A 467 -10.46 23.91 -11.13
N PRO A 468 -10.52 25.10 -11.75
CA PRO A 468 -11.32 26.23 -11.28
C PRO A 468 -12.81 25.93 -11.23
N THR A 469 -13.32 25.15 -12.20
CA THR A 469 -14.74 24.72 -12.29
C THR A 469 -14.80 23.22 -12.55
N GLU A 470 -15.99 22.63 -12.42
CA GLU A 470 -16.20 21.20 -12.72
C GLU A 470 -15.99 20.88 -14.21
N GLU A 471 -16.21 21.85 -15.09
CA GLU A 471 -16.04 21.71 -16.54
C GLU A 471 -14.58 21.80 -16.99
N ASP A 472 -13.72 22.43 -16.17
CA ASP A 472 -12.30 22.57 -16.45
C ASP A 472 -11.54 21.27 -16.29
N ASN A 473 -10.40 21.15 -17.00
CA ASN A 473 -9.46 20.04 -16.86
C ASN A 473 -8.03 20.55 -17.05
N PHE A 474 -7.38 20.85 -15.95
CA PHE A 474 -5.96 21.22 -15.87
C PHE A 474 -5.05 20.03 -15.55
N GLY A 475 -5.59 18.81 -15.62
CA GLY A 475 -4.83 17.56 -15.52
C GLY A 475 -4.48 17.12 -14.10
N GLY A 476 -5.21 17.60 -13.08
CA GLY A 476 -5.10 17.14 -11.69
C GLY A 476 -6.02 15.97 -11.40
N ASP A 477 -7.28 16.07 -11.79
CA ASP A 477 -8.28 15.03 -11.63
C ASP A 477 -8.13 13.93 -12.69
N ILE A 478 -7.64 12.78 -12.27
CA ILE A 478 -7.37 11.65 -13.18
C ILE A 478 -8.61 10.89 -13.65
N LEU A 479 -9.80 11.24 -13.16
CA LEU A 479 -11.08 10.71 -13.63
C LEU A 479 -11.62 11.47 -14.84
N LYS A 480 -11.14 12.70 -15.09
CA LYS A 480 -11.56 13.52 -16.22
C LYS A 480 -10.97 13.02 -17.55
N ASN A 481 -11.72 13.28 -18.63
CA ASN A 481 -11.30 12.88 -19.96
C ASN A 481 -10.14 13.75 -20.47
N ARG A 482 -8.99 13.15 -20.77
CA ARG A 482 -7.77 13.82 -21.24
C ARG A 482 -7.91 14.54 -22.59
N ARG A 483 -8.96 14.27 -23.37
CA ARG A 483 -9.25 14.97 -24.64
C ARG A 483 -10.00 16.29 -24.45
N GLN A 484 -10.57 16.49 -23.26
CA GLN A 484 -11.32 17.69 -22.89
C GLN A 484 -10.46 18.48 -21.90
N THR A 485 -9.42 19.14 -22.41
CA THR A 485 -8.47 19.91 -21.57
C THR A 485 -8.76 21.40 -21.69
N SER A 486 -8.59 22.12 -20.56
CA SER A 486 -8.64 23.60 -20.52
C SER A 486 -7.31 24.24 -20.90
N THR A 487 -6.29 23.44 -21.29
CA THR A 487 -4.95 23.90 -21.66
C THR A 487 -4.57 23.47 -23.07
N GLY A 488 -3.57 24.14 -23.63
CA GLY A 488 -2.98 23.77 -24.92
C GLY A 488 -2.09 22.51 -24.86
N LEU A 489 -1.59 22.13 -26.05
CA LEU A 489 -0.66 21.00 -26.16
C LEU A 489 0.66 21.26 -25.44
N TYR A 490 1.16 22.50 -25.45
CA TYR A 490 2.43 22.94 -24.86
C TYR A 490 2.22 23.94 -23.73
N GLY A 491 3.28 24.23 -22.97
CA GLY A 491 3.27 25.18 -21.87
C GLY A 491 2.63 24.61 -20.58
N ASN A 492 2.43 23.29 -20.48
CA ASN A 492 1.87 22.69 -19.29
C ASN A 492 2.93 22.52 -18.19
N PHE A 493 2.58 22.90 -16.97
CA PHE A 493 3.49 22.84 -15.80
C PHE A 493 2.76 22.33 -14.57
N ILE A 494 3.51 21.80 -13.62
CA ILE A 494 2.95 21.29 -12.37
C ILE A 494 2.44 22.46 -11.51
N GLY A 495 1.17 22.36 -11.08
CA GLY A 495 0.47 23.39 -10.31
C GLY A 495 -0.37 24.34 -11.18
N GLN A 496 -0.59 24.01 -12.46
CA GLN A 496 -1.50 24.77 -13.35
C GLN A 496 -2.98 24.63 -12.93
N GLY A 497 -3.81 25.61 -13.29
CA GLY A 497 -5.16 25.80 -12.75
C GLY A 497 -5.12 26.60 -11.44
N ASN A 498 -6.05 26.41 -10.52
CA ASN A 498 -6.01 27.03 -9.19
C ASN A 498 -4.91 26.38 -8.37
N LYS A 499 -3.90 27.17 -8.03
CA LYS A 499 -2.75 26.67 -7.28
C LYS A 499 -3.07 26.57 -5.79
N ASN A 500 -3.01 25.36 -5.27
CA ASN A 500 -3.26 25.05 -3.88
C ASN A 500 -1.97 24.60 -3.19
N LYS A 501 -1.85 24.96 -1.90
CA LYS A 501 -0.76 24.52 -1.02
C LYS A 501 -1.35 23.96 0.26
N VAL A 502 -0.83 22.83 0.69
CA VAL A 502 -1.19 22.17 1.94
C VAL A 502 0.05 21.98 2.78
N SER A 503 0.02 22.49 4.00
CA SER A 503 1.05 22.20 5.01
C SER A 503 0.41 21.44 6.16
N MET A 504 1.02 20.33 6.56
CA MET A 504 0.49 19.48 7.63
C MET A 504 1.61 18.99 8.53
N ALA A 505 1.39 19.08 9.84
CA ALA A 505 2.25 18.50 10.85
C ALA A 505 1.42 17.58 11.75
N THR A 506 1.86 16.35 11.95
CA THR A 506 1.20 15.37 12.84
C THR A 506 2.20 14.84 13.85
N LEU A 507 1.85 14.88 15.13
CA LEU A 507 2.59 14.28 16.23
C LEU A 507 1.78 13.12 16.79
N GLN A 508 2.39 11.96 16.94
CA GLN A 508 1.71 10.75 17.41
C GLN A 508 2.54 10.07 18.52
N ALA A 509 1.85 9.52 19.50
CA ALA A 509 2.45 8.66 20.53
C ALA A 509 1.67 7.34 20.57
N HIS A 510 2.38 6.24 20.40
CA HIS A 510 1.84 4.88 20.39
C HIS A 510 2.40 4.10 21.57
N PHE A 511 1.54 3.74 22.50
CA PHE A 511 1.93 2.96 23.67
C PHE A 511 1.34 1.55 23.60
N MET A 512 2.21 0.54 23.54
CA MET A 512 1.85 -0.87 23.54
C MET A 512 1.49 -1.34 24.95
N LEU A 513 0.20 -1.52 25.24
CA LEU A 513 -0.29 -2.09 26.52
C LEU A 513 0.03 -3.58 26.62
N ARG A 514 -0.26 -4.31 25.55
CA ARG A 514 0.03 -5.74 25.35
C ARG A 514 0.42 -5.95 23.89
N HIS A 515 0.84 -7.14 23.55
CA HIS A 515 1.09 -7.52 22.17
C HIS A 515 -0.12 -7.17 21.29
N ASN A 516 0.10 -6.40 20.23
CA ASN A 516 -0.92 -5.89 19.30
C ASN A 516 -2.06 -5.03 19.89
N LEU A 517 -2.00 -4.66 21.18
CA LEU A 517 -2.94 -3.75 21.82
C LEU A 517 -2.26 -2.42 22.14
N TYR A 518 -2.73 -1.34 21.51
CA TYR A 518 -2.15 0.00 21.60
C TYR A 518 -3.15 1.04 22.07
N ILE A 519 -2.64 2.01 22.83
CA ILE A 519 -3.25 3.32 22.99
C ILE A 519 -2.47 4.29 22.11
N ASP A 520 -3.17 5.02 21.26
CA ASP A 520 -2.59 6.01 20.37
C ASP A 520 -3.14 7.39 20.70
N LEU A 521 -2.26 8.36 20.86
CA LEU A 521 -2.56 9.79 20.97
C LEU A 521 -2.00 10.49 19.75
N SER A 522 -2.76 11.35 19.11
CA SER A 522 -2.31 12.09 17.93
C SER A 522 -2.83 13.52 17.93
N GLN A 523 -1.97 14.46 17.50
CA GLN A 523 -2.32 15.85 17.24
C GLN A 523 -1.88 16.23 15.84
N THR A 524 -2.80 16.72 15.03
CA THR A 524 -2.57 17.19 13.66
C THR A 524 -2.85 18.69 13.57
N PHE A 525 -1.94 19.40 12.92
CA PHE A 525 -2.09 20.79 12.49
C PHE A 525 -2.05 20.81 10.97
N ARG A 526 -3.05 21.40 10.35
CA ARG A 526 -3.17 21.50 8.90
C ARG A 526 -3.51 22.93 8.50
N GLN A 527 -2.88 23.40 7.41
CA GLN A 527 -3.16 24.66 6.77
C GLN A 527 -3.30 24.46 5.27
N ASP A 528 -4.43 24.89 4.73
CA ASP A 528 -4.71 24.91 3.30
C ASP A 528 -4.73 26.35 2.80
N GLN A 529 -4.11 26.59 1.64
CA GLN A 529 -4.05 27.86 0.93
C GLN A 529 -4.44 27.65 -0.52
N SER A 530 -5.26 28.52 -1.08
CA SER A 530 -5.63 28.57 -2.49
C SER A 530 -5.31 29.94 -3.08
N ASP A 531 -4.94 30.01 -4.35
CA ASP A 531 -4.68 31.28 -5.02
C ASP A 531 -5.96 32.14 -5.04
N GLY A 532 -5.91 33.25 -4.31
CA GLY A 532 -7.01 34.21 -4.19
C GLY A 532 -7.97 34.01 -3.03
N ASP A 533 -7.84 32.91 -2.27
CA ASP A 533 -8.76 32.59 -1.19
C ASP A 533 -8.13 32.38 0.19
N ILE A 534 -8.99 32.39 1.19
CA ILE A 534 -8.69 32.34 2.61
C ILE A 534 -7.95 31.04 2.96
N SER A 535 -6.84 31.20 3.64
CA SER A 535 -6.14 30.09 4.29
C SER A 535 -7.03 29.46 5.37
N SER A 536 -7.38 28.18 5.24
CA SER A 536 -8.01 27.43 6.32
C SER A 536 -6.95 26.86 7.26
N LYS A 537 -7.22 26.89 8.57
CA LYS A 537 -6.37 26.29 9.60
C LYS A 537 -7.19 25.31 10.43
N THR A 538 -6.70 24.09 10.54
CA THR A 538 -7.36 23.03 11.29
C THR A 538 -6.41 22.45 12.32
N SER A 539 -6.91 22.28 13.55
CA SER A 539 -6.23 21.56 14.63
C SER A 539 -7.11 20.37 15.01
N TYR A 540 -6.55 19.16 14.95
CA TYR A 540 -7.29 17.92 15.24
C TYR A 540 -6.52 17.05 16.21
N GLY A 541 -7.10 16.84 17.40
CA GLY A 541 -6.61 15.93 18.44
C GLY A 541 -7.45 14.66 18.48
N GLN A 542 -6.81 13.50 18.65
CA GLN A 542 -7.51 12.22 18.76
C GLN A 542 -6.85 11.25 19.74
N LEU A 543 -7.68 10.42 20.34
CA LEU A 543 -7.28 9.28 21.17
C LEU A 543 -7.88 8.00 20.57
N ALA A 544 -7.09 6.93 20.52
CA ALA A 544 -7.57 5.65 20.01
C ALA A 544 -7.08 4.48 20.86
N LEU A 545 -7.90 3.42 20.85
CA LEU A 545 -7.53 2.06 21.30
C LEU A 545 -7.63 1.12 20.10
N ARG A 546 -6.55 0.43 19.76
CA ARG A 546 -6.55 -0.53 18.65
C ARG A 546 -5.96 -1.87 19.05
N LEU A 547 -6.54 -2.93 18.52
CA LEU A 547 -6.13 -4.32 18.73
C LEU A 547 -6.07 -5.03 17.37
N ASN A 548 -4.93 -5.65 17.06
CA ASN A 548 -4.67 -6.41 15.83
C ASN A 548 -5.00 -5.65 14.54
N MET A 549 -4.82 -4.33 14.54
CA MET A 549 -5.08 -3.46 13.40
C MET A 549 -3.99 -2.40 13.28
N GLY A 550 -3.59 -2.09 12.03
CA GLY A 550 -2.68 -1.00 11.73
C GLY A 550 -3.31 0.38 11.95
N ARG A 551 -2.46 1.40 12.04
CA ARG A 551 -2.91 2.80 12.08
C ARG A 551 -3.63 3.18 10.80
N PHE A 552 -4.56 4.11 10.94
CA PHE A 552 -5.21 4.76 9.80
C PHE A 552 -4.66 6.17 9.67
N ASP A 553 -3.61 6.32 8.88
CA ASP A 553 -2.98 7.60 8.62
C ASP A 553 -3.75 8.40 7.56
N GLN A 554 -4.02 9.68 7.84
CA GLN A 554 -4.86 10.57 7.01
C GLN A 554 -4.04 11.71 6.40
N HIS A 555 -2.82 11.40 5.98
CA HIS A 555 -1.86 12.36 5.41
C HIS A 555 -2.10 12.53 3.89
N PHE A 556 -3.13 13.32 3.49
CA PHE A 556 -3.39 13.66 2.07
C PHE A 556 -4.20 14.95 1.90
#